data_2dce9732da824dbffa89695f36d5ca5c
#
_entry.id   2dce9732da824dbffa89695f36d5ca5c
#
_cell.length_a   1.000
_cell.length_b   1.000
_cell.length_c   1.000
_cell.angle_alpha   90.00
_cell.angle_beta   90.00
_cell.angle_gamma   90.00
#
_symmetry.space_group_name_H-M   'P 1'
#
loop_
_entity.id
_entity.type
_entity.pdbx_description
1 polymer ?
#
loop_
_entity_poly.entity_id
_entity_poly.type
_entity_poly.pdbx_seq_one_letter_code
_entity_poly.pdbx_strand_id
1 'polypeptide(L)'
;MITKNPMQLKAFIKNKAAEKHISAQLVMQNYMLERLLERISLSPYKNNFILKGGFLISAIVGLDTRATMDLDTTIKGFTLTHEAIRKIFTEICAIQIADDVQLEVVGISDIRGTDDYPGIRVALKANYPPISVPLTVDVTTGDMITPREVEYSFSLLFDDRTISILAYNLETVLAEKLETVLSRNIANTRPRDYYDVHILYALRGAECDKATLRRALERTTQKRGSGLILTDYPEIMKEIRESDTLRKLWEKYSREYEYAKDISFDDTCNTIQTIMDAIMA
;
A
#
# COMPACT_ATOMS: atom_id res chain seq x y z
N MET A 1 19.52 -12.70 4.72
CA MET A 1 19.87 -13.95 5.45
C MET A 1 18.98 -15.08 4.98
N ILE A 2 19.56 -16.16 4.53
CA ILE A 2 18.79 -17.35 4.09
C ILE A 2 18.55 -18.21 5.32
N THR A 3 17.28 -18.47 5.64
CA THR A 3 16.94 -19.39 6.73
C THR A 3 17.08 -20.83 6.26
N LYS A 4 17.89 -21.63 6.99
CA LYS A 4 18.15 -23.03 6.60
C LYS A 4 17.05 -24.00 7.03
N ASN A 5 16.09 -23.55 7.83
CA ASN A 5 14.96 -24.38 8.26
C ASN A 5 13.79 -23.55 8.80
N PRO A 6 12.57 -24.08 8.84
CA PRO A 6 11.36 -23.38 9.27
C PRO A 6 11.38 -22.93 10.75
N MET A 7 12.08 -23.65 11.62
CA MET A 7 12.19 -23.25 13.04
C MET A 7 13.01 -21.98 13.21
N GLN A 8 14.08 -21.87 12.44
CA GLN A 8 14.90 -20.67 12.41
C GLN A 8 14.13 -19.47 11.88
N LEU A 9 13.37 -19.63 10.79
CA LEU A 9 12.48 -18.59 10.28
C LEU A 9 11.46 -18.15 11.34
N LYS A 10 10.79 -19.08 12.02
CA LYS A 10 9.85 -18.74 13.10
C LYS A 10 10.52 -17.98 14.24
N ALA A 11 11.76 -18.31 14.60
CA ALA A 11 12.51 -17.59 15.62
C ALA A 11 12.81 -16.13 15.17
N PHE A 12 13.27 -15.93 13.94
CA PHE A 12 13.51 -14.58 13.39
C PHE A 12 12.22 -13.75 13.33
N ILE A 13 11.12 -14.34 12.85
CA ILE A 13 9.81 -13.70 12.83
C ILE A 13 9.37 -13.27 14.23
N LYS A 14 9.50 -14.16 15.22
CA LYS A 14 9.13 -13.86 16.62
C LYS A 14 9.98 -12.74 17.21
N ASN A 15 11.29 -12.77 16.96
CA ASN A 15 12.21 -11.73 17.46
C ASN A 15 11.90 -10.37 16.81
N LYS A 16 11.70 -10.33 15.49
CA LYS A 16 11.35 -9.09 14.77
C LYS A 16 9.99 -8.55 15.21
N ALA A 17 9.02 -9.43 15.45
CA ALA A 17 7.70 -9.05 15.96
C ALA A 17 7.80 -8.41 17.36
N ALA A 18 8.61 -8.99 18.25
CA ALA A 18 8.86 -8.43 19.58
C ALA A 18 9.60 -7.09 19.52
N GLU A 19 10.66 -7.00 18.67
CA GLU A 19 11.43 -5.76 18.45
C GLU A 19 10.54 -4.60 17.99
N LYS A 20 9.59 -4.88 17.07
CA LYS A 20 8.73 -3.88 16.44
C LYS A 20 7.35 -3.72 17.11
N HIS A 21 7.09 -4.45 18.18
CA HIS A 21 5.79 -4.45 18.90
C HIS A 21 4.59 -4.74 17.98
N ILE A 22 4.75 -5.65 17.01
CA ILE A 22 3.71 -6.07 16.08
C ILE A 22 3.49 -7.59 16.15
N SER A 23 2.40 -8.08 15.52
CA SER A 23 2.12 -9.51 15.54
C SER A 23 3.11 -10.32 14.68
N ALA A 24 3.47 -11.52 15.14
CA ALA A 24 4.31 -12.45 14.38
C ALA A 24 3.64 -12.86 13.04
N GLN A 25 2.31 -12.89 13.00
CA GLN A 25 1.55 -13.15 11.77
C GLN A 25 1.81 -12.06 10.73
N LEU A 26 1.78 -10.80 11.14
CA LEU A 26 2.04 -9.67 10.25
C LEU A 26 3.47 -9.70 9.69
N VAL A 27 4.47 -9.98 10.52
CA VAL A 27 5.86 -10.10 10.07
C VAL A 27 6.03 -11.28 9.10
N MET A 28 5.40 -12.43 9.38
CA MET A 28 5.42 -13.59 8.49
C MET A 28 4.78 -13.27 7.13
N GLN A 29 3.61 -12.62 7.14
CA GLN A 29 2.90 -12.21 5.94
C GLN A 29 3.77 -11.30 5.08
N ASN A 30 4.37 -10.26 5.69
CA ASN A 30 5.23 -9.32 4.98
C ASN A 30 6.50 -9.99 4.45
N TYR A 31 7.11 -10.92 5.21
CA TYR A 31 8.25 -11.71 4.72
C TYR A 31 7.89 -12.52 3.47
N MET A 32 6.74 -13.18 3.45
CA MET A 32 6.33 -13.96 2.29
C MET A 32 5.97 -13.08 1.08
N LEU A 33 5.36 -11.90 1.31
CA LEU A 33 5.14 -10.90 0.26
C LEU A 33 6.46 -10.34 -0.29
N GLU A 34 7.45 -10.13 0.56
CA GLU A 34 8.80 -9.73 0.16
C GLU A 34 9.46 -10.78 -0.73
N ARG A 35 9.28 -12.09 -0.45
CA ARG A 35 9.78 -13.19 -1.31
C ARG A 35 9.13 -13.17 -2.68
N LEU A 36 7.85 -12.82 -2.76
CA LEU A 36 7.16 -12.59 -4.05
C LEU A 36 7.72 -11.35 -4.76
N LEU A 37 7.91 -10.25 -4.03
CA LEU A 37 8.40 -9.00 -4.58
C LEU A 37 9.83 -9.15 -5.16
N GLU A 38 10.70 -9.93 -4.50
CA GLU A 38 12.02 -10.26 -5.02
C GLU A 38 11.92 -11.05 -6.34
N ARG A 39 10.98 -12.00 -6.47
CA ARG A 39 10.74 -12.69 -7.73
C ARG A 39 10.22 -11.77 -8.82
N ILE A 40 9.33 -10.83 -8.50
CA ILE A 40 8.88 -9.79 -9.45
C ILE A 40 10.08 -8.98 -9.95
N SER A 41 10.98 -8.56 -9.07
CA SER A 41 12.15 -7.74 -9.42
C SER A 41 13.16 -8.48 -10.33
N LEU A 42 13.17 -9.80 -10.29
CA LEU A 42 14.03 -10.67 -11.12
C LEU A 42 13.32 -11.16 -12.40
N SER A 43 12.02 -10.93 -12.51
CA SER A 43 11.23 -11.40 -13.64
C SER A 43 11.39 -10.52 -14.89
N PRO A 44 11.05 -11.03 -16.08
CA PRO A 44 10.92 -10.20 -17.28
C PRO A 44 9.90 -9.07 -17.12
N TYR A 45 9.01 -9.18 -16.14
CA TYR A 45 7.90 -8.25 -15.88
C TYR A 45 8.24 -7.13 -14.89
N LYS A 46 9.48 -7.03 -14.40
CA LYS A 46 9.89 -6.04 -13.39
C LYS A 46 9.55 -4.59 -13.74
N ASN A 47 9.56 -4.25 -15.03
CA ASN A 47 9.26 -2.92 -15.54
C ASN A 47 7.76 -2.70 -15.84
N ASN A 48 6.93 -3.70 -15.59
CA ASN A 48 5.49 -3.66 -15.82
C ASN A 48 4.71 -3.54 -14.51
N PHE A 49 5.23 -4.06 -13.39
CA PHE A 49 4.59 -3.97 -12.08
C PHE A 49 5.06 -2.72 -11.34
N ILE A 50 4.12 -1.95 -10.84
CA ILE A 50 4.38 -0.72 -10.09
C ILE A 50 3.71 -0.88 -8.72
N LEU A 51 4.51 -0.90 -7.67
CA LEU A 51 4.05 -1.04 -6.28
C LEU A 51 3.30 0.20 -5.84
N LYS A 52 2.18 0.00 -5.14
CA LYS A 52 1.35 1.08 -4.59
C LYS A 52 0.71 0.67 -3.26
N GLY A 53 -0.25 1.47 -2.79
CA GLY A 53 -1.13 1.12 -1.68
C GLY A 53 -0.43 0.93 -0.34
N GLY A 54 -1.05 0.12 0.51
CA GLY A 54 -0.63 -0.07 1.89
C GLY A 54 0.75 -0.67 2.06
N PHE A 55 1.16 -1.56 1.16
CA PHE A 55 2.49 -2.20 1.23
C PHE A 55 3.62 -1.20 0.92
N LEU A 56 3.43 -0.33 -0.07
CA LEU A 56 4.38 0.74 -0.35
C LEU A 56 4.45 1.73 0.82
N ILE A 57 3.31 2.13 1.39
CA ILE A 57 3.30 3.02 2.55
C ILE A 57 4.08 2.40 3.71
N SER A 58 3.83 1.11 4.02
CA SER A 58 4.57 0.37 5.05
C SER A 58 6.08 0.32 4.77
N ALA A 59 6.47 0.17 3.51
CA ALA A 59 7.89 0.20 3.11
C ALA A 59 8.53 1.58 3.32
N ILE A 60 7.78 2.66 3.10
CA ILE A 60 8.25 4.04 3.25
C ILE A 60 8.39 4.45 4.72
N VAL A 61 7.40 4.11 5.56
CA VAL A 61 7.30 4.61 6.95
C VAL A 61 7.73 3.59 8.01
N GLY A 62 7.89 2.32 7.63
CA GLY A 62 8.20 1.21 8.52
C GLY A 62 6.99 0.34 8.85
N LEU A 63 7.23 -0.98 8.98
CA LEU A 63 6.19 -1.98 9.23
C LEU A 63 5.52 -1.82 10.62
N ASP A 64 6.26 -1.32 11.58
CA ASP A 64 5.82 -0.98 12.93
C ASP A 64 4.95 0.28 12.98
N THR A 65 5.14 1.17 12.00
CA THR A 65 4.37 2.40 11.84
C THR A 65 3.11 2.19 11.00
N ARG A 66 3.13 1.25 10.06
CA ARG A 66 1.99 0.98 9.18
C ARG A 66 1.91 -0.50 8.80
N ALA A 67 1.01 -1.20 9.46
CA ALA A 67 0.77 -2.62 9.19
C ALA A 67 -0.06 -2.85 7.92
N THR A 68 0.32 -3.83 7.11
CA THR A 68 -0.43 -4.29 5.94
C THR A 68 -0.21 -5.78 5.69
N MET A 69 -1.19 -6.43 5.10
CA MET A 69 -1.16 -7.87 4.79
C MET A 69 -1.36 -8.17 3.31
N ASP A 70 -1.66 -7.17 2.49
CA ASP A 70 -1.94 -7.29 1.07
C ASP A 70 -0.89 -6.52 0.25
N LEU A 71 -0.62 -6.98 -0.96
CA LEU A 71 0.24 -6.32 -1.94
C LEU A 71 -0.64 -5.67 -3.01
N ASP A 72 -0.58 -4.35 -3.12
CA ASP A 72 -1.27 -3.61 -4.16
C ASP A 72 -0.29 -3.22 -5.27
N THR A 73 -0.67 -3.50 -6.52
CA THR A 73 0.13 -3.13 -7.69
C THR A 73 -0.75 -2.58 -8.81
N THR A 74 -0.17 -1.72 -9.63
CA THR A 74 -0.73 -1.40 -10.95
C THR A 74 0.22 -1.88 -12.04
N ILE A 75 -0.35 -2.29 -13.17
CA ILE A 75 0.44 -2.76 -14.30
C ILE A 75 0.38 -1.80 -15.47
N LYS A 76 1.48 -1.79 -16.24
CA LYS A 76 1.58 -1.09 -17.53
C LYS A 76 2.13 -2.01 -18.61
N GLY A 77 1.81 -1.72 -19.87
CA GLY A 77 2.42 -2.38 -21.04
C GLY A 77 1.75 -3.66 -21.51
N PHE A 78 0.68 -4.13 -20.83
CA PHE A 78 -0.15 -5.24 -21.31
C PHE A 78 -1.60 -5.14 -20.80
N THR A 79 -2.49 -5.88 -21.47
CA THR A 79 -3.91 -5.88 -21.11
C THR A 79 -4.17 -6.71 -19.86
N LEU A 80 -4.93 -6.16 -18.92
CA LEU A 80 -5.34 -6.85 -17.70
C LEU A 80 -6.45 -7.87 -18.03
N THR A 81 -6.08 -9.15 -18.13
CA THR A 81 -7.00 -10.28 -18.29
C THR A 81 -6.64 -11.41 -17.31
N HIS A 82 -7.61 -12.23 -16.92
CA HIS A 82 -7.37 -13.38 -16.02
C HIS A 82 -6.31 -14.33 -16.60
N GLU A 83 -6.35 -14.59 -17.90
CA GLU A 83 -5.39 -15.47 -18.57
C GLU A 83 -3.97 -14.93 -18.53
N ALA A 84 -3.79 -13.63 -18.91
CA ALA A 84 -2.49 -12.97 -18.89
C ALA A 84 -1.91 -12.92 -17.48
N ILE A 85 -2.72 -12.53 -16.49
CA ILE A 85 -2.29 -12.45 -15.08
C ILE A 85 -1.94 -13.83 -14.54
N ARG A 86 -2.73 -14.88 -14.82
CA ARG A 86 -2.41 -16.25 -14.41
C ARG A 86 -1.06 -16.70 -14.97
N LYS A 87 -0.84 -16.49 -16.27
CA LYS A 87 0.42 -16.83 -16.93
C LYS A 87 1.60 -16.12 -16.27
N ILE A 88 1.50 -14.79 -16.14
CA ILE A 88 2.55 -13.94 -15.57
C ILE A 88 2.89 -14.37 -14.13
N PHE A 89 1.90 -14.52 -13.26
CA PHE A 89 2.15 -14.94 -11.87
C PHE A 89 2.66 -16.37 -11.77
N THR A 90 2.27 -17.28 -12.67
CA THR A 90 2.84 -18.62 -12.73
C THR A 90 4.33 -18.57 -13.08
N GLU A 91 4.72 -17.75 -14.05
CA GLU A 91 6.12 -17.56 -14.43
C GLU A 91 6.92 -16.88 -13.29
N ILE A 92 6.37 -15.87 -12.63
CA ILE A 92 7.00 -15.22 -11.47
C ILE A 92 7.21 -16.22 -10.32
N CYS A 93 6.19 -17.01 -9.99
CA CYS A 93 6.27 -18.01 -8.91
C CYS A 93 7.32 -19.11 -9.20
N ALA A 94 7.57 -19.40 -10.47
CA ALA A 94 8.57 -20.39 -10.89
C ALA A 94 10.03 -19.90 -10.77
N ILE A 95 10.26 -18.60 -10.57
CA ILE A 95 11.60 -18.05 -10.42
C ILE A 95 12.23 -18.59 -9.13
N GLN A 96 13.35 -19.27 -9.27
CA GLN A 96 14.09 -19.80 -8.13
C GLN A 96 15.00 -18.73 -7.53
N ILE A 97 14.85 -18.51 -6.24
CA ILE A 97 15.77 -17.71 -5.43
C ILE A 97 16.20 -18.55 -4.22
N ALA A 98 17.30 -18.18 -3.60
CA ALA A 98 17.87 -18.98 -2.51
C ALA A 98 17.12 -18.76 -1.17
N ASP A 99 15.82 -19.04 -1.10
CA ASP A 99 14.98 -18.84 0.07
C ASP A 99 14.14 -20.06 0.48
N ASP A 100 14.19 -21.14 -0.31
CA ASP A 100 13.43 -22.39 -0.14
C ASP A 100 11.89 -22.18 -0.05
N VAL A 101 11.38 -20.98 -0.36
CA VAL A 101 9.95 -20.68 -0.40
C VAL A 101 9.39 -21.02 -1.77
N GLN A 102 8.37 -21.85 -1.78
CA GLN A 102 7.61 -22.18 -2.99
C GLN A 102 6.34 -21.32 -3.04
N LEU A 103 6.13 -20.68 -4.17
CA LEU A 103 4.92 -19.89 -4.43
C LEU A 103 4.06 -20.57 -5.48
N GLU A 104 2.75 -20.58 -5.26
CA GLU A 104 1.79 -21.13 -6.23
C GLU A 104 0.57 -20.21 -6.38
N VAL A 105 0.01 -20.12 -7.59
CA VAL A 105 -1.24 -19.42 -7.87
C VAL A 105 -2.40 -20.32 -7.51
N VAL A 106 -3.20 -19.93 -6.52
CA VAL A 106 -4.35 -20.69 -6.02
C VAL A 106 -5.65 -20.27 -6.71
N GLY A 107 -5.78 -18.97 -7.00
CA GLY A 107 -7.00 -18.43 -7.58
C GLY A 107 -6.80 -17.07 -8.21
N ILE A 108 -7.73 -16.72 -9.10
CA ILE A 108 -7.82 -15.37 -9.71
C ILE A 108 -9.29 -15.01 -9.76
N SER A 109 -9.59 -13.76 -9.35
CA SER A 109 -10.96 -13.23 -9.33
C SER A 109 -10.94 -11.74 -9.62
N ASP A 110 -12.08 -11.21 -10.04
CA ASP A 110 -12.23 -9.78 -10.17
C ASP A 110 -12.29 -9.12 -8.79
N ILE A 111 -11.68 -7.94 -8.66
CA ILE A 111 -11.85 -7.13 -7.48
C ILE A 111 -13.26 -6.52 -7.55
N ARG A 112 -14.13 -6.92 -6.61
CA ARG A 112 -15.45 -6.33 -6.46
C ARG A 112 -15.29 -4.95 -5.83
N GLY A 113 -15.41 -3.91 -6.61
CA GLY A 113 -15.38 -2.53 -6.16
C GLY A 113 -16.42 -1.70 -6.90
N THR A 114 -16.83 -0.63 -6.27
CA THR A 114 -17.62 0.44 -6.86
C THR A 114 -16.80 1.34 -7.79
N ASP A 115 -15.50 1.04 -7.92
CA ASP A 115 -14.58 1.82 -8.75
C ASP A 115 -14.68 1.34 -10.21
N ASP A 116 -14.79 2.27 -11.14
CA ASP A 116 -14.90 2.05 -12.60
C ASP A 116 -13.68 1.39 -13.24
N TYR A 117 -12.76 0.85 -12.45
CA TYR A 117 -11.50 0.30 -12.93
C TYR A 117 -11.45 -1.22 -12.79
N PRO A 118 -11.10 -1.92 -13.88
CA PRO A 118 -10.89 -3.35 -13.81
C PRO A 118 -9.69 -3.64 -12.89
N GLY A 119 -9.93 -4.46 -11.88
CA GLY A 119 -8.90 -4.98 -10.99
C GLY A 119 -9.02 -6.49 -10.89
N ILE A 120 -7.89 -7.16 -10.79
CA ILE A 120 -7.80 -8.60 -10.63
C ILE A 120 -7.10 -8.91 -9.31
N ARG A 121 -7.73 -9.71 -8.48
CA ARG A 121 -7.15 -10.28 -7.27
C ARG A 121 -6.52 -11.62 -7.57
N VAL A 122 -5.23 -11.76 -7.27
CA VAL A 122 -4.47 -13.00 -7.34
C VAL A 122 -4.32 -13.56 -5.94
N ALA A 123 -4.90 -14.73 -5.70
CA ALA A 123 -4.67 -15.49 -4.49
C ALA A 123 -3.49 -16.44 -4.72
N LEU A 124 -2.49 -16.33 -3.86
CA LEU A 124 -1.28 -17.13 -3.87
C LEU A 124 -1.14 -17.91 -2.56
N LYS A 125 -0.30 -18.91 -2.57
CA LYS A 125 0.12 -19.64 -1.39
C LYS A 125 1.64 -19.72 -1.36
N ALA A 126 2.21 -19.25 -0.25
CA ALA A 126 3.64 -19.37 0.02
C ALA A 126 3.88 -20.55 0.95
N ASN A 127 4.63 -21.54 0.48
CA ASN A 127 4.91 -22.78 1.20
C ASN A 127 6.40 -22.84 1.56
N TYR A 128 6.66 -23.05 2.85
CA TYR A 128 7.96 -23.37 3.42
C TYR A 128 7.74 -24.41 4.52
N PRO A 129 7.59 -25.69 4.15
CA PRO A 129 7.04 -26.73 5.03
C PRO A 129 7.71 -26.81 6.40
N PRO A 130 6.96 -26.88 7.51
CA PRO A 130 5.50 -26.99 7.59
C PRO A 130 4.74 -25.63 7.60
N ILE A 131 5.38 -24.52 7.23
CA ILE A 131 4.75 -23.21 7.17
C ILE A 131 4.04 -23.07 5.82
N SER A 132 2.81 -22.57 5.86
CA SER A 132 2.01 -22.24 4.68
C SER A 132 1.24 -20.95 4.95
N VAL A 133 1.40 -19.96 4.06
CA VAL A 133 0.84 -18.61 4.23
C VAL A 133 0.05 -18.24 2.97
N PRO A 134 -1.24 -17.90 3.08
CA PRO A 134 -1.99 -17.34 1.97
C PRO A 134 -1.54 -15.90 1.72
N LEU A 135 -1.37 -15.53 0.45
CA LEU A 135 -1.03 -14.19 0.01
C LEU A 135 -2.10 -13.66 -0.92
N THR A 136 -2.32 -12.37 -0.86
CA THR A 136 -3.22 -11.65 -1.78
C THR A 136 -2.45 -10.55 -2.50
N VAL A 137 -2.61 -10.50 -3.82
CA VAL A 137 -2.08 -9.42 -4.66
C VAL A 137 -3.23 -8.83 -5.45
N ASP A 138 -3.46 -7.54 -5.26
CA ASP A 138 -4.42 -6.77 -6.05
C ASP A 138 -3.69 -6.09 -7.20
N VAL A 139 -4.13 -6.39 -8.42
CA VAL A 139 -3.54 -5.89 -9.65
C VAL A 139 -4.55 -5.02 -10.37
N THR A 140 -4.23 -3.74 -10.54
CA THR A 140 -5.04 -2.78 -11.29
C THR A 140 -4.32 -2.33 -12.55
N THR A 141 -4.95 -1.54 -13.38
CA THR A 141 -4.34 -0.93 -14.57
C THR A 141 -4.90 0.45 -14.82
N GLY A 142 -4.13 1.24 -15.56
CA GLY A 142 -4.58 2.55 -16.02
C GLY A 142 -4.52 3.65 -14.94
N ASP A 143 -3.89 3.44 -13.82
CA ASP A 143 -3.74 4.44 -12.76
C ASP A 143 -2.94 5.66 -13.24
N MET A 144 -3.27 6.83 -12.72
CA MET A 144 -2.60 8.09 -13.04
C MET A 144 -1.43 8.31 -12.09
N ILE A 145 -0.20 8.11 -12.59
CA ILE A 145 1.02 8.35 -11.82
C ILE A 145 1.63 9.68 -12.29
N THR A 146 1.91 10.60 -11.39
CA THR A 146 2.34 11.96 -11.71
C THR A 146 3.64 12.33 -10.99
N PRO A 147 4.71 12.70 -11.70
CA PRO A 147 4.82 12.74 -13.17
C PRO A 147 4.93 11.33 -13.79
N ARG A 148 5.51 10.38 -13.06
CA ARG A 148 5.69 8.96 -13.42
C ARG A 148 6.10 8.14 -12.21
N GLU A 149 6.09 6.82 -12.34
CA GLU A 149 6.64 5.89 -11.37
C GLU A 149 8.14 6.13 -11.13
N VAL A 150 8.61 5.72 -9.95
CA VAL A 150 10.02 5.83 -9.55
C VAL A 150 10.63 4.45 -9.29
N GLU A 151 11.94 4.33 -9.47
CA GLU A 151 12.66 3.19 -8.91
C GLU A 151 12.73 3.33 -7.40
N TYR A 152 12.22 2.33 -6.70
CA TYR A 152 12.22 2.27 -5.25
C TYR A 152 13.16 1.18 -4.76
N SER A 153 14.06 1.54 -3.86
CA SER A 153 14.99 0.61 -3.21
C SER A 153 14.31 0.01 -1.98
N PHE A 154 13.75 -1.19 -2.14
CA PHE A 154 13.04 -1.90 -1.09
C PHE A 154 14.03 -2.69 -0.23
N SER A 155 14.09 -2.37 1.08
CA SER A 155 14.96 -3.06 2.05
C SER A 155 14.32 -4.36 2.52
N LEU A 156 15.07 -5.45 2.54
CA LEU A 156 14.58 -6.76 2.96
C LEU A 156 14.54 -6.87 4.50
N LEU A 157 13.54 -7.60 5.02
CA LEU A 157 13.29 -7.71 6.47
C LEU A 157 14.42 -8.37 7.26
N PHE A 158 15.06 -9.38 6.67
CA PHE A 158 16.09 -10.19 7.33
C PHE A 158 17.40 -10.25 6.56
N ASP A 159 17.65 -9.26 5.69
CA ASP A 159 18.86 -9.17 4.87
C ASP A 159 19.22 -7.71 4.69
N ASP A 160 20.52 -7.39 4.68
CA ASP A 160 21.01 -6.03 4.42
C ASP A 160 20.93 -5.65 2.92
N ARG A 161 20.44 -6.58 2.07
CA ARG A 161 20.22 -6.32 0.65
C ARG A 161 18.96 -5.48 0.41
N THR A 162 18.98 -4.77 -0.69
CA THR A 162 17.82 -4.12 -1.26
C THR A 162 17.46 -4.73 -2.60
N ILE A 163 16.19 -4.64 -2.99
CA ILE A 163 15.72 -4.95 -4.34
C ILE A 163 15.19 -3.68 -4.99
N SER A 164 15.43 -3.51 -6.30
CA SER A 164 14.88 -2.39 -7.07
C SER A 164 13.57 -2.79 -7.71
N ILE A 165 12.53 -2.01 -7.45
CA ILE A 165 11.18 -2.18 -7.99
C ILE A 165 10.62 -0.84 -8.44
N LEU A 166 9.70 -0.85 -9.40
CA LEU A 166 8.94 0.36 -9.70
C LEU A 166 7.86 0.58 -8.64
N ALA A 167 7.68 1.82 -8.22
CA ALA A 167 6.68 2.21 -7.25
C ALA A 167 6.07 3.58 -7.58
N TYR A 168 4.95 3.89 -6.95
CA TYR A 168 4.43 5.25 -6.93
C TYR A 168 5.44 6.18 -6.24
N ASN A 169 5.53 7.42 -6.72
CA ASN A 169 6.16 8.48 -5.97
C ASN A 169 5.26 8.94 -4.81
N LEU A 170 5.84 9.66 -3.86
CA LEU A 170 5.15 10.12 -2.66
C LEU A 170 3.90 10.96 -2.99
N GLU A 171 4.01 11.84 -3.98
CA GLU A 171 2.94 12.73 -4.39
C GLU A 171 1.73 11.98 -4.95
N THR A 172 1.96 10.93 -5.75
CA THR A 172 0.87 10.09 -6.26
C THR A 172 0.18 9.33 -5.14
N VAL A 173 0.95 8.77 -4.18
CA VAL A 173 0.36 8.10 -3.01
C VAL A 173 -0.50 9.06 -2.20
N LEU A 174 0.02 10.25 -1.89
CA LEU A 174 -0.72 11.27 -1.14
C LEU A 174 -1.96 11.73 -1.91
N ALA A 175 -1.85 11.98 -3.22
CA ALA A 175 -2.97 12.42 -4.05
C ALA A 175 -4.13 11.40 -4.07
N GLU A 176 -3.84 10.10 -4.22
CA GLU A 176 -4.88 9.07 -4.16
C GLU A 176 -5.56 9.00 -2.78
N LYS A 177 -4.79 9.18 -1.70
CA LYS A 177 -5.33 9.16 -0.35
C LYS A 177 -6.16 10.40 -0.04
N LEU A 178 -5.69 11.58 -0.41
CA LEU A 178 -6.43 12.83 -0.27
C LEU A 178 -7.74 12.78 -1.05
N GLU A 179 -7.67 12.36 -2.31
CA GLU A 179 -8.88 12.20 -3.14
C GLU A 179 -9.87 11.23 -2.48
N THR A 180 -9.41 10.08 -2.00
CA THR A 180 -10.28 9.08 -1.36
C THR A 180 -10.94 9.62 -0.09
N VAL A 181 -10.21 10.37 0.74
CA VAL A 181 -10.77 10.98 1.96
C VAL A 181 -11.81 12.04 1.59
N LEU A 182 -11.50 12.94 0.68
CA LEU A 182 -12.36 14.07 0.34
C LEU A 182 -13.58 13.64 -0.48
N SER A 183 -13.41 12.75 -1.47
CA SER A 183 -14.52 12.30 -2.33
C SER A 183 -15.54 11.44 -1.57
N ARG A 184 -15.10 10.64 -0.59
CA ARG A 184 -15.98 9.84 0.25
C ARG A 184 -16.60 10.63 1.40
N ASN A 185 -15.99 11.74 1.77
CA ASN A 185 -16.48 12.63 2.83
C ASN A 185 -16.91 11.84 4.09
N ILE A 186 -18.09 12.13 4.64
CA ILE A 186 -18.65 11.45 5.83
C ILE A 186 -19.00 9.96 5.59
N ALA A 187 -19.08 9.51 4.34
CA ALA A 187 -19.27 8.11 3.97
C ALA A 187 -17.95 7.29 4.00
N ASN A 188 -16.82 7.90 4.30
CA ASN A 188 -15.56 7.18 4.39
C ASN A 188 -15.49 6.30 5.65
N THR A 189 -15.64 4.99 5.48
CA THR A 189 -15.55 4.01 6.57
C THR A 189 -14.13 3.50 6.83
N ARG A 190 -13.10 4.14 6.24
CA ARG A 190 -11.70 3.69 6.27
C ARG A 190 -10.82 4.67 7.07
N PRO A 191 -10.75 4.59 8.40
CA PRO A 191 -9.93 5.50 9.20
C PRO A 191 -8.44 5.44 8.84
N ARG A 192 -7.98 4.31 8.31
CA ARG A 192 -6.58 4.17 7.86
C ARG A 192 -6.20 5.13 6.70
N ASP A 193 -7.16 5.63 5.90
CA ASP A 193 -6.82 6.61 4.85
C ASP A 193 -6.43 7.96 5.46
N TYR A 194 -7.07 8.37 6.54
CA TYR A 194 -6.67 9.54 7.33
C TYR A 194 -5.30 9.34 7.98
N TYR A 195 -5.07 8.15 8.57
CA TYR A 195 -3.78 7.79 9.13
C TYR A 195 -2.67 7.83 8.08
N ASP A 196 -2.90 7.22 6.91
CA ASP A 196 -1.92 7.12 5.84
C ASP A 196 -1.48 8.52 5.36
N VAL A 197 -2.42 9.47 5.19
CA VAL A 197 -2.08 10.87 4.86
C VAL A 197 -1.25 11.51 5.96
N HIS A 198 -1.70 11.37 7.21
CA HIS A 198 -1.03 11.98 8.36
C HIS A 198 0.41 11.50 8.52
N ILE A 199 0.62 10.18 8.54
CA ILE A 199 1.94 9.61 8.80
C ILE A 199 2.91 9.83 7.65
N LEU A 200 2.45 9.73 6.40
CA LEU A 200 3.29 10.00 5.23
C LEU A 200 3.75 11.46 5.24
N TYR A 201 2.84 12.39 5.50
CA TYR A 201 3.18 13.80 5.51
C TYR A 201 4.05 14.18 6.71
N ALA A 202 3.78 13.64 7.89
CA ALA A 202 4.59 13.87 9.09
C ALA A 202 6.04 13.40 8.92
N LEU A 203 6.25 12.23 8.28
CA LEU A 203 7.59 11.64 8.14
C LEU A 203 8.32 12.05 6.86
N ARG A 204 7.60 12.33 5.77
CA ARG A 204 8.18 12.54 4.44
C ARG A 204 7.67 13.83 3.76
N GLY A 205 6.84 14.63 4.41
CA GLY A 205 6.26 15.84 3.83
C GLY A 205 7.30 16.87 3.38
N ALA A 206 8.47 16.92 4.04
CA ALA A 206 9.58 17.78 3.63
C ALA A 206 10.17 17.42 2.25
N GLU A 207 9.98 16.17 1.79
CA GLU A 207 10.42 15.68 0.49
C GLU A 207 9.36 15.87 -0.61
N CYS A 208 8.13 16.19 -0.22
CA CYS A 208 7.00 16.31 -1.13
C CYS A 208 7.07 17.62 -1.92
N ASP A 209 7.10 17.52 -3.25
CA ASP A 209 6.98 18.67 -4.13
C ASP A 209 5.50 19.08 -4.28
N LYS A 210 5.15 20.23 -3.71
CA LYS A 210 3.76 20.73 -3.66
C LYS A 210 3.15 20.90 -5.05
N ALA A 211 3.92 21.37 -6.03
CA ALA A 211 3.41 21.57 -7.38
C ALA A 211 3.14 20.22 -8.08
N THR A 212 3.95 19.22 -7.81
CA THR A 212 3.72 17.85 -8.30
C THR A 212 2.53 17.20 -7.59
N LEU A 213 2.39 17.39 -6.26
CA LEU A 213 1.23 16.89 -5.51
C LEU A 213 -0.08 17.50 -6.03
N ARG A 214 -0.11 18.82 -6.26
CA ARG A 214 -1.27 19.49 -6.87
C ARG A 214 -1.64 18.84 -8.21
N ARG A 215 -0.67 18.71 -9.13
CA ARG A 215 -0.90 18.08 -10.43
C ARG A 215 -1.35 16.63 -10.31
N ALA A 216 -0.79 15.88 -9.34
CA ALA A 216 -1.19 14.50 -9.08
C ALA A 216 -2.64 14.43 -8.61
N LEU A 217 -3.05 15.31 -7.70
CA LEU A 217 -4.41 15.38 -7.20
C LEU A 217 -5.40 15.80 -8.32
N GLU A 218 -5.08 16.83 -9.11
CA GLU A 218 -5.88 17.27 -10.26
C GLU A 218 -6.11 16.12 -11.26
N ARG A 219 -5.06 15.36 -11.61
CA ARG A 219 -5.17 14.24 -12.54
C ARG A 219 -5.93 13.06 -11.95
N THR A 220 -5.75 12.78 -10.67
CA THR A 220 -6.48 11.72 -9.97
C THR A 220 -7.97 12.05 -9.89
N THR A 221 -8.32 13.28 -9.51
CA THR A 221 -9.73 13.74 -9.44
C THR A 221 -10.39 13.78 -10.81
N GLN A 222 -9.68 14.26 -11.83
CA GLN A 222 -10.18 14.24 -13.21
C GLN A 222 -10.52 12.82 -13.65
N LYS A 223 -9.61 11.88 -13.37
CA LYS A 223 -9.80 10.49 -13.73
C LYS A 223 -10.97 9.83 -13.00
N ARG A 224 -11.15 10.14 -11.70
CA ARG A 224 -12.20 9.56 -10.85
C ARG A 224 -13.52 10.35 -10.88
N GLY A 225 -13.60 11.41 -11.70
CA GLY A 225 -14.79 12.24 -11.79
C GLY A 225 -15.10 13.04 -10.53
N SER A 226 -14.13 13.21 -9.63
CA SER A 226 -14.29 13.88 -8.32
C SER A 226 -13.74 15.31 -8.28
N GLY A 227 -13.62 15.98 -9.44
CA GLY A 227 -12.97 17.29 -9.57
C GLY A 227 -13.50 18.41 -8.65
N LEU A 228 -14.76 18.34 -8.21
CA LEU A 228 -15.35 19.32 -7.30
C LEU A 228 -14.65 19.37 -5.94
N ILE A 229 -14.00 18.30 -5.49
CA ILE A 229 -13.29 18.31 -4.21
C ILE A 229 -12.15 19.34 -4.17
N LEU A 230 -11.63 19.76 -5.32
CA LEU A 230 -10.56 20.76 -5.39
C LEU A 230 -11.03 22.17 -4.95
N THR A 231 -12.30 22.48 -5.17
CA THR A 231 -12.92 23.75 -4.76
C THR A 231 -13.64 23.65 -3.44
N ASP A 232 -14.29 22.51 -3.20
CA ASP A 232 -15.23 22.31 -2.10
C ASP A 232 -14.57 21.72 -0.84
N TYR A 233 -13.23 21.43 -0.89
CA TYR A 233 -12.55 20.83 0.25
C TYR A 233 -12.70 21.56 1.59
N PRO A 234 -12.84 22.91 1.67
CA PRO A 234 -13.02 23.55 2.96
C PRO A 234 -14.34 23.15 3.64
N GLU A 235 -15.45 23.09 2.88
CA GLU A 235 -16.74 22.66 3.40
C GLU A 235 -16.73 21.15 3.70
N ILE A 236 -16.12 20.33 2.82
CA ILE A 236 -15.95 18.89 3.03
C ILE A 236 -15.18 18.63 4.32
N MET A 237 -14.07 19.33 4.56
CA MET A 237 -13.28 19.17 5.78
C MET A 237 -14.03 19.61 7.03
N LYS A 238 -14.92 20.59 6.93
CA LYS A 238 -15.82 20.97 8.03
C LYS A 238 -16.78 19.84 8.36
N GLU A 239 -17.47 19.28 7.36
CA GLU A 239 -18.38 18.14 7.55
C GLU A 239 -17.67 16.92 8.15
N ILE A 240 -16.46 16.61 7.67
CA ILE A 240 -15.63 15.52 8.20
C ILE A 240 -15.32 15.74 9.69
N ARG A 241 -14.89 16.95 10.08
CA ARG A 241 -14.55 17.28 11.47
C ARG A 241 -15.75 17.20 12.42
N GLU A 242 -16.93 17.60 11.95
CA GLU A 242 -18.18 17.58 12.70
C GLU A 242 -18.82 16.19 12.80
N SER A 243 -18.31 15.20 12.05
CA SER A 243 -18.89 13.85 12.00
C SER A 243 -18.54 12.99 13.23
N ASP A 244 -19.51 12.81 14.12
CA ASP A 244 -19.40 11.86 15.25
C ASP A 244 -19.13 10.43 14.79
N THR A 245 -19.64 10.03 13.64
CA THR A 245 -19.43 8.69 13.08
C THR A 245 -17.96 8.46 12.74
N LEU A 246 -17.33 9.39 12.05
CA LEU A 246 -15.91 9.29 11.69
C LEU A 246 -15.03 9.33 12.95
N ARG A 247 -15.37 10.16 13.91
CA ARG A 247 -14.65 10.24 15.19
C ARG A 247 -14.70 8.91 15.94
N LYS A 248 -15.86 8.26 16.02
CA LYS A 248 -16.00 6.92 16.63
C LYS A 248 -15.24 5.84 15.87
N LEU A 249 -15.22 5.90 14.52
CA LEU A 249 -14.42 4.98 13.70
C LEU A 249 -12.93 5.17 13.96
N TRP A 250 -12.47 6.42 14.09
CA TRP A 250 -11.09 6.72 14.44
C TRP A 250 -10.72 6.20 15.83
N GLU A 251 -11.54 6.44 16.84
CA GLU A 251 -11.33 5.93 18.21
C GLU A 251 -11.22 4.41 18.26
N LYS A 252 -12.03 3.71 17.45
CA LYS A 252 -11.89 2.25 17.32
C LYS A 252 -10.56 1.88 16.69
N TYR A 253 -10.18 2.55 15.60
CA TYR A 253 -8.94 2.30 14.88
C TYR A 253 -7.71 2.56 15.74
N SER A 254 -7.65 3.70 16.42
CA SER A 254 -6.52 4.05 17.29
C SER A 254 -6.35 3.13 18.51
N ARG A 255 -7.43 2.51 18.99
CA ARG A 255 -7.36 1.46 20.02
C ARG A 255 -6.90 0.10 19.48
N GLU A 256 -7.20 -0.20 18.22
CA GLU A 256 -6.81 -1.46 17.57
C GLU A 256 -5.34 -1.46 17.15
N TYR A 257 -4.82 -0.29 16.74
CA TYR A 257 -3.47 -0.16 16.20
C TYR A 257 -2.60 0.73 17.08
N GLU A 258 -1.62 0.13 17.75
CA GLU A 258 -0.71 0.80 18.70
C GLU A 258 0.00 2.01 18.06
N TYR A 259 0.35 1.93 16.78
CA TYR A 259 0.99 3.02 16.06
C TYR A 259 0.09 4.26 15.83
N ALA A 260 -1.22 4.12 16.00
CA ALA A 260 -2.19 5.22 15.85
C ALA A 260 -2.68 5.79 17.18
N LYS A 261 -2.27 5.19 18.31
CA LYS A 261 -2.80 5.43 19.66
C LYS A 261 -2.68 6.89 20.11
N ASP A 262 -1.56 7.52 19.83
CA ASP A 262 -1.26 8.88 20.30
C ASP A 262 -1.64 9.97 19.26
N ILE A 263 -2.33 9.57 18.18
CA ILE A 263 -2.78 10.48 17.14
C ILE A 263 -4.29 10.70 17.29
N SER A 264 -4.71 11.95 17.43
CA SER A 264 -6.14 12.29 17.48
C SER A 264 -6.74 12.34 16.05
N PHE A 265 -8.07 12.21 15.96
CA PHE A 265 -8.76 12.42 14.68
C PHE A 265 -8.54 13.86 14.17
N ASP A 266 -8.51 14.83 15.07
CA ASP A 266 -8.28 16.23 14.74
C ASP A 266 -6.88 16.47 14.18
N ASP A 267 -5.84 15.75 14.65
CA ASP A 267 -4.48 15.83 14.09
C ASP A 267 -4.46 15.36 12.62
N THR A 268 -5.18 14.29 12.31
CA THR A 268 -5.27 13.81 10.92
C THR A 268 -6.02 14.80 10.03
N CYS A 269 -7.12 15.37 10.52
CA CYS A 269 -7.86 16.40 9.81
C CYS A 269 -7.04 17.68 9.60
N ASN A 270 -6.26 18.09 10.62
CA ASN A 270 -5.37 19.26 10.51
C ASN A 270 -4.28 19.03 9.46
N THR A 271 -3.73 17.83 9.39
CA THR A 271 -2.74 17.47 8.36
C THR A 271 -3.34 17.58 6.96
N ILE A 272 -4.52 17.00 6.73
CA ILE A 272 -5.20 17.07 5.43
C ILE A 272 -5.49 18.51 5.04
N GLN A 273 -6.03 19.31 5.96
CA GLN A 273 -6.28 20.74 5.73
C GLN A 273 -5.01 21.49 5.36
N THR A 274 -3.93 21.29 6.12
CA THR A 274 -2.63 21.92 5.88
C THR A 274 -2.08 21.59 4.49
N ILE A 275 -2.19 20.34 4.06
CA ILE A 275 -1.75 19.93 2.74
C ILE A 275 -2.59 20.61 1.66
N MET A 276 -3.92 20.55 1.80
CA MET A 276 -4.84 21.14 0.82
C MET A 276 -4.64 22.65 0.69
N ASP A 277 -4.56 23.37 1.80
CA ASP A 277 -4.29 24.81 1.79
C ASP A 277 -2.95 25.16 1.11
N ALA A 278 -1.92 24.32 1.35
CA ALA A 278 -0.59 24.54 0.79
C ALA A 278 -0.47 24.25 -0.71
N ILE A 279 -1.33 23.40 -1.27
CA ILE A 279 -1.31 23.04 -2.70
C ILE A 279 -2.38 23.78 -3.51
N MET A 280 -3.40 24.35 -2.86
CA MET A 280 -4.47 25.10 -3.53
C MET A 280 -4.26 26.61 -3.46
N ALA A 281 -3.31 27.09 -2.64
CA ALA A 281 -2.85 28.50 -2.60
C ALA A 281 -2.14 28.93 -3.95
#